data_fd6159035f3628d4164e342f73c53ae2
#
_entry.id   fd6159035f3628d4164e342f73c53ae2
#
_cell.length_a   1.000
_cell.length_b   1.000
_cell.length_c   1.000
_cell.angle_alpha   90.00
_cell.angle_beta   90.00
_cell.angle_gamma   90.00
#
_symmetry.space_group_name_H-M   'P 1'
#
loop_
_entity.id
_entity.type
_entity.pdbx_description
1 polymer ?
#
loop_
_entity_poly.entity_id
_entity_poly.type
_entity_poly.pdbx_seq_one_letter_code
_entity_poly.pdbx_strand_id
1 'polypeptide(L)'
;MRGDLVERAHKIRARILQWVGIPCGIGIGGTKTLAKLANHVAKSAERKPGSYPANLARVCSFAVLSADEQQAVLQATAVGDVWGVGRRIGAQLKEGGVNTAWDLARLDPATVRRRWSVVLERTVRELRGQSCIPLEDAPSNKKQIAVTRSFGRSVSELGPMLEAVSEFASRAGEKLRKQGSFASQVYVFAHTSPFRPPPQFSRGVMVPLRRPTADSALLVAAAIAGMRRIYEPGYQLAKCGVMLLDLVESSLYQAELDLEPGEDRDQSHLMGTLAQLNRRFGKRTVFVGSAGVPQAHEWAMRQERRTPQYTTRLADVPIARA
;
A
#
# COMPACT_ATOMS: atom_id res chain seq x y z
N MET A 1 -6.71 -25.35 23.89
CA MET A 1 -5.80 -24.26 24.31
C MET A 1 -6.48 -22.91 24.06
N ARG A 2 -7.31 -22.45 24.98
CA ARG A 2 -7.91 -21.09 24.97
C ARG A 2 -7.38 -20.34 26.19
N GLY A 3 -6.08 -19.98 26.15
CA GLY A 3 -5.55 -19.02 27.10
C GLY A 3 -6.11 -17.64 26.84
N ASP A 4 -6.05 -16.75 27.81
CA ASP A 4 -6.51 -15.37 27.71
C ASP A 4 -5.86 -14.68 26.48
N LEU A 5 -6.70 -14.35 25.48
CA LEU A 5 -6.27 -13.70 24.23
C LEU A 5 -5.61 -12.34 24.49
N VAL A 6 -6.03 -11.63 25.54
CA VAL A 6 -5.48 -10.31 25.90
C VAL A 6 -4.07 -10.48 26.45
N GLU A 7 -3.86 -11.43 27.37
CA GLU A 7 -2.52 -11.74 27.89
C GLU A 7 -1.56 -12.16 26.78
N ARG A 8 -2.03 -13.02 25.88
CA ARG A 8 -1.24 -13.44 24.71
C ARG A 8 -0.88 -12.27 23.79
N ALA A 9 -1.82 -11.35 23.57
CA ALA A 9 -1.58 -10.14 22.77
C ALA A 9 -0.53 -9.23 23.43
N HIS A 10 -0.55 -9.08 24.75
CA HIS A 10 0.49 -8.35 25.49
C HIS A 10 1.87 -9.01 25.32
N LYS A 11 1.96 -10.34 25.44
CA LYS A 11 3.22 -11.09 25.21
C LYS A 11 3.75 -10.90 23.78
N ILE A 12 2.87 -10.98 22.76
CA ILE A 12 3.23 -10.74 21.35
C ILE A 12 3.75 -9.31 21.18
N ARG A 13 3.03 -8.32 21.71
CA ARG A 13 3.43 -6.91 21.62
C ARG A 13 4.80 -6.66 22.27
N ALA A 14 5.02 -7.19 23.44
CA ALA A 14 6.31 -7.07 24.16
C ALA A 14 7.45 -7.70 23.35
N ARG A 15 7.22 -8.86 22.74
CA ARG A 15 8.19 -9.55 21.90
C ARG A 15 8.53 -8.75 20.64
N ILE A 16 7.55 -8.16 19.97
CA ILE A 16 7.75 -7.28 18.80
C ILE A 16 8.59 -6.05 19.20
N LEU A 17 8.26 -5.42 20.35
CA LEU A 17 9.03 -4.29 20.83
C LEU A 17 10.48 -4.68 21.16
N GLN A 18 10.67 -5.81 21.84
CA GLN A 18 12.00 -6.30 22.20
C GLN A 18 12.87 -6.66 20.99
N TRP A 19 12.30 -7.34 19.98
CA TRP A 19 13.08 -7.87 18.86
C TRP A 19 13.23 -6.89 17.70
N VAL A 20 12.24 -6.04 17.49
CA VAL A 20 12.15 -5.16 16.31
C VAL A 20 12.23 -3.69 16.69
N GLY A 21 12.05 -3.33 17.96
CA GLY A 21 12.04 -1.94 18.43
C GLY A 21 10.81 -1.14 17.98
N ILE A 22 9.78 -1.79 17.43
CA ILE A 22 8.59 -1.09 16.89
C ILE A 22 7.45 -1.17 17.91
N PRO A 23 6.99 -0.04 18.47
CA PRO A 23 5.80 -0.02 19.30
C PRO A 23 4.55 -0.25 18.44
N CYS A 24 3.72 -1.20 18.82
CA CYS A 24 2.47 -1.51 18.11
C CYS A 24 1.30 -1.62 19.08
N GLY A 25 0.07 -1.38 18.60
CA GLY A 25 -1.17 -1.69 19.30
C GLY A 25 -1.79 -2.96 18.72
N ILE A 26 -2.51 -3.73 19.56
CA ILE A 26 -3.24 -4.91 19.11
C ILE A 26 -4.72 -4.71 19.40
N GLY A 27 -5.56 -4.95 18.39
CA GLY A 27 -7.02 -4.94 18.50
C GLY A 27 -7.60 -6.33 18.21
N ILE A 28 -8.52 -6.78 19.06
CA ILE A 28 -9.20 -8.06 18.95
C ILE A 28 -10.71 -7.78 18.83
N GLY A 29 -11.38 -8.41 17.89
CA GLY A 29 -12.82 -8.26 17.67
C GLY A 29 -13.40 -9.42 16.88
N GLY A 30 -14.69 -9.67 17.04
CA GLY A 30 -15.41 -10.74 16.32
C GLY A 30 -15.57 -10.50 14.82
N THR A 31 -15.36 -9.27 14.35
CA THR A 31 -15.37 -8.87 12.94
C THR A 31 -14.12 -8.08 12.60
N LYS A 32 -13.80 -7.98 11.30
CA LYS A 32 -12.65 -7.17 10.84
C LYS A 32 -12.79 -5.70 11.25
N THR A 33 -13.97 -5.13 11.14
CA THR A 33 -14.23 -3.74 11.51
C THR A 33 -14.08 -3.52 13.01
N LEU A 34 -14.61 -4.40 13.84
CA LEU A 34 -14.42 -4.32 15.30
C LEU A 34 -12.95 -4.51 15.71
N ALA A 35 -12.23 -5.43 15.08
CA ALA A 35 -10.79 -5.60 15.34
C ALA A 35 -9.97 -4.37 14.95
N LYS A 36 -10.30 -3.72 13.82
CA LYS A 36 -9.68 -2.45 13.40
C LYS A 36 -10.01 -1.31 14.35
N LEU A 37 -11.25 -1.22 14.82
CA LEU A 37 -11.68 -0.24 15.80
C LEU A 37 -10.95 -0.47 17.13
N ALA A 38 -10.89 -1.71 17.63
CA ALA A 38 -10.14 -2.07 18.83
C ALA A 38 -8.65 -1.65 18.70
N ASN A 39 -8.04 -1.83 17.54
CA ASN A 39 -6.66 -1.37 17.31
C ASN A 39 -6.53 0.16 17.31
N HIS A 40 -7.53 0.89 16.79
CA HIS A 40 -7.60 2.36 16.89
C HIS A 40 -7.68 2.80 18.35
N VAL A 41 -8.57 2.19 19.13
CA VAL A 41 -8.74 2.45 20.58
C VAL A 41 -7.45 2.19 21.35
N ALA A 42 -6.82 1.02 21.14
CA ALA A 42 -5.57 0.64 21.81
C ALA A 42 -4.44 1.65 21.59
N LYS A 43 -4.33 2.18 20.34
CA LYS A 43 -3.33 3.20 19.99
C LYS A 43 -3.70 4.59 20.52
N SER A 44 -4.97 4.95 20.47
CA SER A 44 -5.43 6.27 20.88
C SER A 44 -5.39 6.42 22.41
N ALA A 45 -5.80 5.41 23.15
CA ALA A 45 -5.71 5.39 24.60
C ALA A 45 -4.25 5.53 25.12
N GLU A 46 -3.27 4.94 24.39
CA GLU A 46 -1.84 5.08 24.71
C GLU A 46 -1.29 6.47 24.36
N ARG A 47 -1.69 7.03 23.19
CA ARG A 47 -1.10 8.28 22.66
C ARG A 47 -1.79 9.54 23.12
N LYS A 48 -3.08 9.43 23.49
CA LYS A 48 -3.94 10.53 23.91
C LYS A 48 -4.67 10.13 25.20
N PRO A 49 -4.01 10.21 26.37
CA PRO A 49 -4.65 9.89 27.64
C PRO A 49 -5.99 10.63 27.79
N GLY A 50 -7.00 9.93 28.27
CA GLY A 50 -8.36 10.47 28.42
C GLY A 50 -9.28 10.29 27.20
N SER A 51 -8.77 9.88 26.03
CA SER A 51 -9.61 9.59 24.87
C SER A 51 -10.44 8.32 24.99
N TYR A 52 -9.92 7.34 25.73
CA TYR A 52 -10.55 6.06 26.05
C TYR A 52 -10.08 5.59 27.43
N PRO A 53 -10.75 4.61 28.07
CA PRO A 53 -10.29 4.01 29.32
C PRO A 53 -8.85 3.52 29.23
N ALA A 54 -8.03 3.81 30.25
CA ALA A 54 -6.60 3.52 30.25
C ALA A 54 -6.28 2.01 30.18
N ASN A 55 -7.16 1.16 30.68
CA ASN A 55 -7.04 -0.29 30.61
C ASN A 55 -7.14 -0.85 29.18
N LEU A 56 -7.66 -0.08 28.22
CA LEU A 56 -7.73 -0.44 26.82
C LEU A 56 -6.47 -0.03 26.04
N ALA A 57 -5.53 0.67 26.67
CA ALA A 57 -4.29 1.09 26.03
C ALA A 57 -3.43 -0.12 25.65
N ARG A 58 -2.78 -0.01 24.48
CA ARG A 58 -1.86 -1.02 23.93
C ARG A 58 -2.53 -2.28 23.38
N VAL A 59 -3.49 -2.86 24.13
CA VAL A 59 -4.29 -4.01 23.70
C VAL A 59 -5.74 -3.74 24.06
N CYS A 60 -6.61 -3.78 23.06
CA CYS A 60 -8.05 -3.66 23.24
C CYS A 60 -8.75 -4.88 22.63
N SER A 61 -9.65 -5.49 23.37
CA SER A 61 -10.43 -6.64 22.92
C SER A 61 -11.92 -6.41 23.14
N PHE A 62 -12.66 -6.28 22.03
CA PHE A 62 -14.12 -6.22 22.09
C PHE A 62 -14.77 -7.53 22.60
N ALA A 63 -14.05 -8.64 22.58
CA ALA A 63 -14.57 -9.93 23.04
C ALA A 63 -14.70 -10.03 24.58
N VAL A 64 -14.00 -9.17 25.33
CA VAL A 64 -14.03 -9.16 26.80
C VAL A 64 -14.78 -7.96 27.38
N LEU A 65 -15.16 -6.99 26.55
CA LEU A 65 -15.95 -5.83 26.98
C LEU A 65 -17.43 -6.23 27.15
N SER A 66 -18.05 -5.73 28.19
CA SER A 66 -19.50 -5.77 28.34
C SER A 66 -20.22 -4.98 27.25
N ALA A 67 -21.51 -5.17 27.08
CA ALA A 67 -22.31 -4.43 26.11
C ALA A 67 -22.24 -2.90 26.34
N ASP A 68 -22.28 -2.47 27.60
CA ASP A 68 -22.22 -1.05 27.95
C ASP A 68 -20.84 -0.45 27.66
N GLU A 69 -19.76 -1.19 27.93
CA GLU A 69 -18.40 -0.77 27.61
C GLU A 69 -18.19 -0.70 26.10
N GLN A 70 -18.70 -1.67 25.33
CA GLN A 70 -18.66 -1.62 23.87
C GLN A 70 -19.41 -0.40 23.32
N GLN A 71 -20.61 -0.12 23.85
CA GLN A 71 -21.37 1.07 23.50
C GLN A 71 -20.59 2.35 23.82
N ALA A 72 -20.04 2.46 25.01
CA ALA A 72 -19.26 3.63 25.44
C ALA A 72 -18.05 3.87 24.51
N VAL A 73 -17.34 2.80 24.11
CA VAL A 73 -16.23 2.90 23.14
C VAL A 73 -16.72 3.36 21.77
N LEU A 74 -17.85 2.83 21.29
CA LEU A 74 -18.43 3.24 19.99
C LEU A 74 -18.89 4.70 20.02
N GLN A 75 -19.46 5.18 21.13
CA GLN A 75 -19.88 6.56 21.32
C GLN A 75 -18.68 7.53 21.41
N ALA A 76 -17.57 7.10 22.03
CA ALA A 76 -16.35 7.88 22.12
C ALA A 76 -15.58 7.95 20.78
N THR A 77 -15.91 7.09 19.83
CA THR A 77 -15.19 7.04 18.52
C THR A 77 -15.89 7.89 17.49
N ALA A 78 -15.18 8.88 16.93
CA ALA A 78 -15.70 9.68 15.84
C ALA A 78 -15.97 8.84 14.59
N VAL A 79 -17.04 9.11 13.86
CA VAL A 79 -17.43 8.35 12.66
C VAL A 79 -16.34 8.32 11.58
N GLY A 80 -15.54 9.38 11.47
CA GLY A 80 -14.41 9.46 10.54
C GLY A 80 -13.22 8.55 10.88
N ASP A 81 -13.15 8.03 12.10
CA ASP A 81 -12.10 7.10 12.56
C ASP A 81 -12.49 5.63 12.34
N VAL A 82 -13.73 5.38 11.90
CA VAL A 82 -14.18 4.04 11.55
C VAL A 82 -13.54 3.58 10.23
N TRP A 83 -12.99 2.37 10.23
CA TRP A 83 -12.40 1.79 9.02
C TRP A 83 -13.44 1.68 7.90
N GLY A 84 -13.10 2.20 6.72
CA GLY A 84 -14.00 2.29 5.57
C GLY A 84 -14.74 3.62 5.43
N VAL A 85 -14.67 4.51 6.42
CA VAL A 85 -15.22 5.86 6.34
C VAL A 85 -14.13 6.84 5.92
N GLY A 86 -14.14 7.23 4.65
CA GLY A 86 -13.25 8.25 4.10
C GLY A 86 -13.76 9.68 4.35
N ARG A 87 -12.91 10.69 4.05
CA ARG A 87 -13.25 12.11 4.29
C ARG A 87 -14.62 12.52 3.73
N ARG A 88 -14.91 12.17 2.46
CA ARG A 88 -16.16 12.55 1.80
C ARG A 88 -17.39 11.91 2.44
N ILE A 89 -17.32 10.60 2.72
CA ILE A 89 -18.41 9.88 3.38
C ILE A 89 -18.57 10.38 4.81
N GLY A 90 -17.47 10.61 5.53
CA GLY A 90 -17.50 11.15 6.89
C GLY A 90 -18.11 12.54 7.00
N ALA A 91 -17.89 13.43 6.03
CA ALA A 91 -18.53 14.74 5.96
C ALA A 91 -20.06 14.59 5.77
N GLN A 92 -20.49 13.78 4.80
CA GLN A 92 -21.92 13.53 4.54
C GLN A 92 -22.64 12.88 5.72
N LEU A 93 -21.97 11.96 6.44
CA LEU A 93 -22.54 11.35 7.65
C LEU A 93 -22.74 12.38 8.75
N LYS A 94 -21.76 13.26 8.99
CA LYS A 94 -21.83 14.33 9.98
C LYS A 94 -22.92 15.36 9.64
N GLU A 95 -23.05 15.76 8.39
CA GLU A 95 -24.15 16.62 7.91
C GLU A 95 -25.52 15.97 8.18
N GLY A 96 -25.61 14.64 8.11
CA GLY A 96 -26.80 13.86 8.46
C GLY A 96 -26.96 13.58 9.96
N GLY A 97 -26.17 14.19 10.84
CA GLY A 97 -26.24 14.00 12.30
C GLY A 97 -25.56 12.74 12.83
N VAL A 98 -24.85 11.98 11.99
CA VAL A 98 -24.11 10.75 12.36
C VAL A 98 -22.68 11.14 12.73
N ASN A 99 -22.40 11.30 14.00
CA ASN A 99 -21.12 11.81 14.51
C ASN A 99 -20.18 10.73 15.05
N THR A 100 -20.73 9.63 15.54
CA THR A 100 -20.00 8.57 16.23
C THR A 100 -20.11 7.22 15.52
N ALA A 101 -19.21 6.29 15.87
CA ALA A 101 -19.31 4.89 15.44
C ALA A 101 -20.61 4.23 15.92
N TRP A 102 -21.12 4.65 17.07
CA TRP A 102 -22.40 4.19 17.61
C TRP A 102 -23.57 4.65 16.74
N ASP A 103 -23.60 5.92 16.34
CA ASP A 103 -24.64 6.46 15.45
C ASP A 103 -24.64 5.70 14.12
N LEU A 104 -23.43 5.48 13.56
CA LEU A 104 -23.25 4.71 12.31
C LEU A 104 -23.76 3.28 12.46
N ALA A 105 -23.43 2.60 13.56
CA ALA A 105 -23.89 1.25 13.82
C ALA A 105 -25.41 1.12 13.89
N ARG A 106 -26.15 2.18 14.27
CA ARG A 106 -27.61 2.19 14.38
C ARG A 106 -28.34 2.48 13.07
N LEU A 107 -27.66 2.95 12.03
CA LEU A 107 -28.28 3.23 10.74
C LEU A 107 -28.85 1.96 10.10
N ASP A 108 -29.97 2.08 9.41
CA ASP A 108 -30.53 0.98 8.62
C ASP A 108 -29.59 0.57 7.47
N PRO A 109 -29.12 -0.69 7.42
CA PRO A 109 -28.16 -1.16 6.41
C PRO A 109 -28.67 -0.98 4.97
N ALA A 110 -29.97 -1.16 4.71
CA ALA A 110 -30.54 -1.02 3.37
C ALA A 110 -30.49 0.45 2.89
N THR A 111 -30.75 1.38 3.78
CA THR A 111 -30.63 2.83 3.52
C THR A 111 -29.18 3.22 3.28
N VAL A 112 -28.25 2.71 4.09
CA VAL A 112 -26.80 2.94 3.92
C VAL A 112 -26.33 2.42 2.54
N ARG A 113 -26.76 1.25 2.13
CA ARG A 113 -26.42 0.67 0.82
C ARG A 113 -26.90 1.55 -0.33
N ARG A 114 -28.15 2.02 -0.27
CA ARG A 114 -28.76 2.88 -1.32
C ARG A 114 -28.07 4.24 -1.42
N ARG A 115 -27.76 4.86 -0.27
CA ARG A 115 -27.23 6.21 -0.21
C ARG A 115 -25.72 6.30 -0.49
N TRP A 116 -24.95 5.30 -0.09
CA TRP A 116 -23.49 5.31 -0.21
C TRP A 116 -22.95 4.09 -0.98
N SER A 117 -22.90 2.92 -0.34
CA SER A 117 -22.37 1.73 -0.99
C SER A 117 -22.61 0.46 -0.17
N VAL A 118 -22.47 -0.70 -0.85
CA VAL A 118 -22.43 -2.02 -0.20
C VAL A 118 -21.23 -2.15 0.77
N VAL A 119 -20.15 -1.41 0.55
CA VAL A 119 -18.97 -1.44 1.42
C VAL A 119 -19.31 -0.81 2.78
N LEU A 120 -19.95 0.35 2.77
CA LEU A 120 -20.38 1.00 4.02
C LEU A 120 -21.49 0.21 4.74
N GLU A 121 -22.41 -0.41 3.99
CA GLU A 121 -23.39 -1.34 4.56
C GLU A 121 -22.71 -2.47 5.34
N ARG A 122 -21.70 -3.11 4.75
CA ARG A 122 -20.91 -4.15 5.43
C ARG A 122 -20.24 -3.63 6.69
N THR A 123 -19.68 -2.43 6.65
CA THR A 123 -19.10 -1.76 7.83
C THR A 123 -20.14 -1.61 8.96
N VAL A 124 -21.37 -1.16 8.64
CA VAL A 124 -22.46 -1.06 9.62
C VAL A 124 -22.81 -2.41 10.24
N ARG A 125 -22.94 -3.46 9.41
CA ARG A 125 -23.22 -4.81 9.90
C ARG A 125 -22.10 -5.34 10.78
N GLU A 126 -20.85 -5.13 10.40
CA GLU A 126 -19.69 -5.56 11.19
C GLU A 126 -19.54 -4.82 12.51
N LEU A 127 -19.89 -3.53 12.58
CA LEU A 127 -19.97 -2.80 13.86
C LEU A 127 -21.00 -3.39 14.82
N ARG A 128 -22.03 -4.04 14.28
CA ARG A 128 -23.05 -4.79 15.06
C ARG A 128 -22.63 -6.21 15.41
N GLY A 129 -21.41 -6.62 15.06
CA GLY A 129 -20.90 -7.98 15.29
C GLY A 129 -21.25 -9.00 14.21
N GLN A 130 -21.92 -8.60 13.11
CA GLN A 130 -22.23 -9.49 11.99
C GLN A 130 -21.07 -9.53 11.01
N SER A 131 -20.32 -10.64 10.96
CA SER A 131 -19.19 -10.81 10.04
C SER A 131 -19.68 -10.84 8.60
N CYS A 132 -19.23 -9.88 7.79
CA CYS A 132 -19.59 -9.70 6.37
C CYS A 132 -18.38 -9.66 5.44
N ILE A 133 -17.17 -9.56 6.00
CA ILE A 133 -15.92 -9.49 5.27
C ILE A 133 -15.12 -10.75 5.58
N PRO A 134 -15.09 -11.75 4.68
CA PRO A 134 -14.42 -13.02 4.93
C PRO A 134 -12.92 -12.85 5.13
N LEU A 135 -12.28 -13.75 5.87
CA LEU A 135 -10.84 -13.91 5.86
C LEU A 135 -10.46 -14.54 4.52
N GLU A 136 -9.54 -13.90 3.80
CA GLU A 136 -9.01 -14.42 2.56
C GLU A 136 -7.77 -15.25 2.87
N ASP A 137 -7.84 -16.55 2.64
CA ASP A 137 -6.71 -17.48 2.83
C ASP A 137 -5.66 -17.30 1.73
N ALA A 138 -6.11 -16.96 0.52
CA ALA A 138 -5.26 -16.61 -0.61
C ALA A 138 -5.68 -15.26 -1.20
N PRO A 139 -4.75 -14.30 -1.36
CA PRO A 139 -5.07 -13.02 -1.96
C PRO A 139 -5.41 -13.21 -3.45
N SER A 140 -6.49 -12.58 -3.90
CA SER A 140 -6.82 -12.51 -5.32
C SER A 140 -5.75 -11.75 -6.11
N ASN A 141 -5.68 -11.99 -7.41
CA ASN A 141 -4.79 -11.25 -8.30
C ASN A 141 -5.03 -9.75 -8.18
N LYS A 142 -3.94 -9.00 -8.12
CA LYS A 142 -4.02 -7.53 -8.04
C LYS A 142 -4.60 -6.99 -9.34
N LYS A 143 -5.55 -6.08 -9.23
CA LYS A 143 -6.12 -5.34 -10.37
C LYS A 143 -5.21 -4.22 -10.89
N GLN A 144 -4.21 -3.84 -10.11
CA GLN A 144 -3.23 -2.81 -10.44
C GLN A 144 -1.90 -3.14 -9.75
N ILE A 145 -0.78 -2.84 -10.41
CA ILE A 145 0.55 -3.02 -9.84
C ILE A 145 1.25 -1.67 -9.81
N ALA A 146 1.57 -1.18 -8.61
CA ALA A 146 2.24 0.09 -8.43
C ALA A 146 3.67 -0.10 -7.88
N VAL A 147 4.59 0.69 -8.40
CA VAL A 147 5.91 0.92 -7.83
C VAL A 147 6.11 2.43 -7.74
N THR A 148 6.12 2.93 -6.52
CA THR A 148 6.23 4.36 -6.24
C THR A 148 7.24 4.58 -5.14
N ARG A 149 7.90 5.73 -5.14
CA ARG A 149 8.85 6.06 -4.09
C ARG A 149 8.86 7.56 -3.79
N SER A 150 8.85 7.88 -2.51
CA SER A 150 9.23 9.20 -2.05
C SER A 150 10.76 9.29 -2.01
N PHE A 151 11.31 10.39 -2.49
CA PHE A 151 12.74 10.61 -2.57
C PHE A 151 13.31 11.07 -1.21
N GLY A 152 14.53 10.71 -0.93
CA GLY A 152 15.25 11.17 0.26
C GLY A 152 15.61 12.64 0.18
N ARG A 153 15.90 13.11 -1.04
CA ARG A 153 16.07 14.51 -1.41
C ARG A 153 15.17 14.80 -2.60
N SER A 154 14.68 16.03 -2.70
CA SER A 154 13.88 16.41 -3.87
C SER A 154 14.76 16.44 -5.11
N VAL A 155 14.18 16.05 -6.23
CA VAL A 155 14.82 16.00 -7.54
C VAL A 155 14.19 17.06 -8.42
N SER A 156 15.03 17.88 -9.08
CA SER A 156 14.59 18.94 -9.97
C SER A 156 14.88 18.66 -11.44
N GLU A 157 15.74 17.69 -11.75
CA GLU A 157 16.21 17.41 -13.08
C GLU A 157 15.47 16.23 -13.73
N LEU A 158 15.33 16.28 -15.06
CA LEU A 158 14.65 15.24 -15.83
C LEU A 158 15.43 13.92 -15.84
N GLY A 159 16.77 13.95 -15.93
CA GLY A 159 17.61 12.75 -16.01
C GLY A 159 17.33 11.76 -14.88
N PRO A 160 17.53 12.15 -13.60
CA PRO A 160 17.21 11.31 -12.45
C PRO A 160 15.75 10.86 -12.38
N MET A 161 14.79 11.65 -12.90
CA MET A 161 13.39 11.25 -12.98
C MET A 161 13.16 10.13 -14.01
N LEU A 162 13.85 10.17 -15.16
CA LEU A 162 13.79 9.11 -16.17
C LEU A 162 14.43 7.82 -15.64
N GLU A 163 15.54 7.89 -14.92
CA GLU A 163 16.12 6.73 -14.24
C GLU A 163 15.14 6.10 -13.23
N ALA A 164 14.52 6.93 -12.39
CA ALA A 164 13.58 6.47 -11.39
C ALA A 164 12.39 5.73 -12.00
N VAL A 165 11.74 6.29 -13.03
CA VAL A 165 10.59 5.63 -13.66
C VAL A 165 10.99 4.39 -14.45
N SER A 166 12.21 4.34 -15.02
CA SER A 166 12.75 3.15 -15.67
C SER A 166 12.92 2.00 -14.69
N GLU A 167 13.50 2.26 -13.55
CA GLU A 167 13.64 1.28 -12.46
C GLU A 167 12.25 0.84 -11.95
N PHE A 168 11.30 1.78 -11.77
CA PHE A 168 9.98 1.45 -11.25
C PHE A 168 9.15 0.65 -12.24
N ALA A 169 9.23 0.96 -13.53
CA ALA A 169 8.58 0.19 -14.58
C ALA A 169 9.15 -1.23 -14.69
N SER A 170 10.47 -1.39 -14.65
CA SER A 170 11.14 -2.69 -14.63
C SER A 170 10.68 -3.55 -13.46
N ARG A 171 10.63 -2.99 -12.26
CA ARG A 171 10.15 -3.69 -11.06
C ARG A 171 8.66 -3.98 -11.08
N ALA A 172 7.86 -3.11 -11.70
CA ALA A 172 6.45 -3.37 -11.90
C ALA A 172 6.23 -4.53 -12.88
N GLY A 173 7.01 -4.59 -13.97
CA GLY A 173 7.03 -5.70 -14.92
C GLY A 173 7.42 -7.04 -14.29
N GLU A 174 8.41 -7.07 -13.40
CA GLU A 174 8.76 -8.28 -12.63
C GLU A 174 7.57 -8.78 -11.78
N LYS A 175 6.87 -7.86 -11.08
CA LYS A 175 5.69 -8.23 -10.29
C LYS A 175 4.54 -8.69 -11.16
N LEU A 176 4.36 -8.07 -12.32
CA LEU A 176 3.33 -8.42 -13.31
C LEU A 176 3.55 -9.84 -13.82
N ARG A 177 4.75 -10.18 -14.26
CA ARG A 177 5.13 -11.55 -14.69
C ARG A 177 4.96 -12.56 -13.57
N LYS A 178 5.34 -12.21 -12.33
CA LYS A 178 5.13 -13.10 -11.17
C LYS A 178 3.66 -13.40 -10.92
N GLN A 179 2.75 -12.49 -11.29
CA GLN A 179 1.31 -12.68 -11.18
C GLN A 179 0.74 -13.46 -12.39
N GLY A 180 1.48 -13.61 -13.50
CA GLY A 180 0.97 -14.20 -14.74
C GLY A 180 0.01 -13.27 -15.48
N SER A 181 0.26 -11.97 -15.48
CA SER A 181 -0.63 -10.98 -16.08
C SER A 181 0.10 -10.09 -17.08
N PHE A 182 -0.66 -9.48 -17.99
CA PHE A 182 -0.24 -8.42 -18.89
C PHE A 182 -0.90 -7.10 -18.50
N ALA A 183 -0.29 -5.97 -18.83
CA ALA A 183 -0.84 -4.64 -18.61
C ALA A 183 -1.13 -3.97 -19.96
N SER A 184 -2.27 -3.26 -20.03
CA SER A 184 -2.67 -2.51 -21.24
C SER A 184 -2.32 -1.03 -21.13
N GLN A 185 -2.01 -0.52 -19.92
CA GLN A 185 -1.76 0.89 -19.68
C GLN A 185 -0.69 1.09 -18.62
N VAL A 186 0.11 2.15 -18.81
CA VAL A 186 1.12 2.61 -17.85
C VAL A 186 0.74 4.01 -17.38
N TYR A 187 0.45 4.17 -16.10
CA TYR A 187 0.24 5.47 -15.48
C TYR A 187 1.53 5.93 -14.82
N VAL A 188 1.96 7.14 -15.16
CA VAL A 188 3.16 7.78 -14.61
C VAL A 188 2.75 9.06 -13.91
N PHE A 189 3.28 9.31 -12.73
CA PHE A 189 3.01 10.55 -12.00
C PHE A 189 4.24 11.05 -11.26
N ALA A 190 4.25 12.35 -11.01
CA ALA A 190 5.21 13.01 -10.13
C ALA A 190 4.54 14.16 -9.38
N HIS A 191 5.00 14.42 -8.15
CA HIS A 191 4.51 15.54 -7.37
C HIS A 191 5.56 16.07 -6.37
N THR A 192 5.40 17.33 -6.01
CA THR A 192 6.12 17.97 -4.90
C THR A 192 5.60 17.47 -3.55
N SER A 193 6.26 17.80 -2.46
CA SER A 193 5.75 17.52 -1.12
C SER A 193 4.59 18.46 -0.79
N PRO A 194 3.42 17.94 -0.37
CA PRO A 194 2.28 18.81 0.02
C PRO A 194 2.54 19.61 1.30
N PHE A 195 3.62 19.30 2.02
CA PHE A 195 4.01 19.98 3.27
C PHE A 195 5.04 21.10 3.05
N ARG A 196 5.46 21.33 1.80
CA ARG A 196 6.34 22.45 1.46
C ARG A 196 5.55 23.64 0.96
N PRO A 197 6.08 24.87 1.10
CA PRO A 197 5.45 26.05 0.51
C PRO A 197 5.39 25.96 -1.02
N PRO A 198 4.50 26.72 -1.67
CA PRO A 198 4.45 26.83 -3.13
C PRO A 198 5.79 27.24 -3.75
N PRO A 199 6.04 26.87 -5.03
CA PRO A 199 5.08 26.33 -5.97
C PRO A 199 4.85 24.82 -5.82
N GLN A 200 3.59 24.39 -5.95
CA GLN A 200 3.17 23.00 -5.90
C GLN A 200 3.01 22.42 -7.30
N PHE A 201 3.45 21.19 -7.47
CA PHE A 201 3.32 20.42 -8.70
C PHE A 201 2.68 19.05 -8.41
N SER A 202 1.71 18.66 -9.20
CA SER A 202 1.12 17.32 -9.14
C SER A 202 0.53 16.99 -10.50
N ARG A 203 1.24 16.19 -11.29
CA ARG A 203 0.80 15.75 -12.61
C ARG A 203 0.96 14.25 -12.77
N GLY A 204 0.11 13.69 -13.60
CA GLY A 204 0.18 12.30 -14.02
C GLY A 204 -0.45 12.12 -15.39
N VAL A 205 0.01 11.10 -16.08
CA VAL A 205 -0.47 10.77 -17.43
C VAL A 205 -0.61 9.27 -17.57
N MET A 206 -1.63 8.87 -18.30
CA MET A 206 -1.85 7.50 -18.72
C MET A 206 -1.29 7.33 -20.13
N VAL A 207 -0.44 6.33 -20.31
CA VAL A 207 0.16 5.95 -21.60
C VAL A 207 -0.43 4.59 -21.97
N PRO A 208 -1.29 4.53 -23.00
CA PRO A 208 -1.79 3.26 -23.51
C PRO A 208 -0.65 2.49 -24.18
N LEU A 209 -0.65 1.18 -24.01
CA LEU A 209 0.22 0.28 -24.74
C LEU A 209 -0.51 -0.21 -25.99
N ARG A 210 0.22 -0.41 -27.07
CA ARG A 210 -0.37 -0.92 -28.34
C ARG A 210 -1.08 -2.26 -28.10
N ARG A 211 -0.45 -3.13 -27.28
CA ARG A 211 -0.99 -4.43 -26.87
C ARG A 211 -0.73 -4.67 -25.40
N PRO A 212 -1.56 -5.48 -24.71
CA PRO A 212 -1.26 -5.93 -23.36
C PRO A 212 0.09 -6.65 -23.34
N THR A 213 0.98 -6.24 -22.43
CA THR A 213 2.34 -6.79 -22.39
C THR A 213 2.88 -6.89 -20.97
N ALA A 214 3.85 -7.80 -20.76
CA ALA A 214 4.69 -7.87 -19.56
C ALA A 214 6.19 -7.65 -19.90
N ASP A 215 6.49 -7.18 -21.11
CA ASP A 215 7.84 -6.85 -21.52
C ASP A 215 8.33 -5.60 -20.81
N SER A 216 9.45 -5.73 -20.08
CA SER A 216 10.03 -4.62 -19.33
C SER A 216 10.52 -3.49 -20.24
N ALA A 217 10.98 -3.76 -21.46
CA ALA A 217 11.47 -2.72 -22.37
C ALA A 217 10.31 -1.83 -22.83
N LEU A 218 9.17 -2.42 -23.20
CA LEU A 218 7.98 -1.68 -23.61
C LEU A 218 7.37 -0.89 -22.44
N LEU A 219 7.31 -1.49 -21.26
CA LEU A 219 6.82 -0.83 -20.03
C LEU A 219 7.72 0.36 -19.66
N VAL A 220 9.04 0.22 -19.78
CA VAL A 220 10.01 1.28 -19.52
C VAL A 220 9.91 2.39 -20.55
N ALA A 221 9.80 2.05 -21.85
CA ALA A 221 9.63 3.04 -22.92
C ALA A 221 8.37 3.89 -22.69
N ALA A 222 7.24 3.25 -22.34
CA ALA A 222 6.00 3.95 -22.01
C ALA A 222 6.15 4.84 -20.76
N ALA A 223 6.85 4.37 -19.73
CA ALA A 223 7.08 5.15 -18.50
C ALA A 223 7.97 6.38 -18.78
N ILE A 224 9.02 6.24 -19.59
CA ILE A 224 9.89 7.35 -20.04
C ILE A 224 9.08 8.37 -20.83
N ALA A 225 8.29 7.93 -21.81
CA ALA A 225 7.43 8.81 -22.61
C ALA A 225 6.43 9.57 -21.72
N GLY A 226 5.81 8.87 -20.76
CA GLY A 226 4.89 9.48 -19.80
C GLY A 226 5.59 10.52 -18.92
N MET A 227 6.79 10.24 -18.40
CA MET A 227 7.53 11.18 -17.56
C MET A 227 7.95 12.42 -18.34
N ARG A 228 8.45 12.27 -19.59
CA ARG A 228 8.80 13.40 -20.46
C ARG A 228 7.60 14.32 -20.73
N ARG A 229 6.40 13.75 -20.84
CA ARG A 229 5.18 14.50 -21.11
C ARG A 229 4.70 15.33 -19.92
N ILE A 230 4.89 14.85 -18.68
CA ILE A 230 4.43 15.55 -17.48
C ILE A 230 5.50 16.42 -16.84
N TYR A 231 6.78 16.17 -17.12
CA TYR A 231 7.87 16.90 -16.49
C TYR A 231 7.84 18.38 -16.90
N GLU A 232 8.08 19.23 -15.91
CA GLU A 232 8.23 20.66 -16.06
C GLU A 232 9.38 21.11 -15.17
N PRO A 233 10.34 21.89 -15.70
CA PRO A 233 11.49 22.35 -14.91
C PRO A 233 11.05 23.36 -13.84
N GLY A 234 11.89 23.54 -12.81
CA GLY A 234 11.66 24.52 -11.74
C GLY A 234 10.96 23.98 -10.50
N TYR A 235 10.47 22.74 -10.50
CA TYR A 235 9.82 22.12 -9.36
C TYR A 235 10.75 21.17 -8.61
N GLN A 236 10.64 21.17 -7.27
CA GLN A 236 11.33 20.24 -6.38
C GLN A 236 10.47 18.99 -6.15
N LEU A 237 10.57 18.01 -7.05
CA LEU A 237 9.78 16.79 -7.03
C LEU A 237 10.20 15.90 -5.86
N ALA A 238 9.23 15.52 -5.03
CA ALA A 238 9.45 14.73 -3.82
C ALA A 238 9.05 13.26 -3.98
N LYS A 239 8.25 12.94 -4.99
CA LYS A 239 7.79 11.58 -5.25
C LYS A 239 7.45 11.39 -6.71
N CYS A 240 7.75 10.21 -7.23
CA CYS A 240 7.19 9.74 -8.48
C CYS A 240 6.79 8.26 -8.40
N GLY A 241 6.10 7.79 -9.43
CA GLY A 241 5.68 6.41 -9.49
C GLY A 241 5.18 5.98 -10.85
N VAL A 242 5.20 4.66 -11.02
CA VAL A 242 4.65 3.94 -12.16
C VAL A 242 3.57 2.99 -11.66
N MET A 243 2.43 2.97 -12.32
CA MET A 243 1.34 2.03 -12.06
C MET A 243 0.97 1.34 -13.36
N LEU A 244 0.92 0.01 -13.32
CA LEU A 244 0.40 -0.81 -14.40
C LEU A 244 -1.09 -1.01 -14.16
N LEU A 245 -1.90 -0.67 -15.14
CA LEU A 245 -3.36 -0.65 -15.08
C LEU A 245 -3.93 -1.57 -16.14
N ASP A 246 -5.24 -1.83 -16.01
CA ASP A 246 -6.00 -2.66 -16.95
C ASP A 246 -5.28 -3.99 -17.18
N LEU A 247 -5.14 -4.75 -16.05
CA LEU A 247 -4.43 -6.02 -16.03
C LEU A 247 -5.33 -7.14 -16.52
N VAL A 248 -4.82 -7.91 -17.48
CA VAL A 248 -5.45 -9.12 -18.00
C VAL A 248 -4.59 -10.35 -17.67
N GLU A 249 -5.21 -11.50 -17.46
CA GLU A 249 -4.49 -12.75 -17.27
C GLU A 249 -3.81 -13.19 -18.57
N SER A 250 -2.58 -13.66 -18.48
CA SER A 250 -1.82 -14.09 -19.67
C SER A 250 -2.50 -15.25 -20.42
N SER A 251 -3.29 -16.07 -19.71
CA SER A 251 -4.09 -17.16 -20.28
C SER A 251 -5.29 -16.70 -21.10
N LEU A 252 -5.75 -15.45 -20.89
CA LEU A 252 -6.91 -14.87 -21.58
C LEU A 252 -6.47 -13.91 -22.69
N TYR A 253 -5.18 -13.84 -22.98
CA TYR A 253 -4.67 -12.99 -24.05
C TYR A 253 -5.12 -13.50 -25.41
N GLN A 254 -5.89 -12.68 -26.12
CA GLN A 254 -6.26 -12.92 -27.52
C GLN A 254 -5.27 -12.19 -28.41
N ALA A 255 -4.60 -12.94 -29.29
CA ALA A 255 -3.73 -12.34 -30.30
C ALA A 255 -4.58 -11.57 -31.32
N GLU A 256 -4.10 -10.42 -31.75
CA GLU A 256 -4.67 -9.67 -32.86
C GLU A 256 -4.15 -10.22 -34.18
N LEU A 257 -4.95 -10.05 -35.25
CA LEU A 257 -4.48 -10.29 -36.61
C LEU A 257 -3.45 -9.20 -36.95
N ASP A 258 -2.18 -9.59 -37.06
CA ASP A 258 -1.10 -8.70 -37.46
C ASP A 258 -1.15 -8.50 -38.98
N LEU A 259 -1.61 -7.34 -39.40
CA LEU A 259 -1.59 -6.90 -40.79
C LEU A 259 -0.29 -6.16 -41.12
N GLU A 260 0.53 -5.83 -40.16
CA GLU A 260 1.84 -5.18 -40.34
C GLU A 260 2.97 -6.15 -39.97
N PRO A 261 3.83 -6.54 -40.89
CA PRO A 261 4.96 -7.41 -40.56
C PRO A 261 6.04 -6.62 -39.82
N GLY A 262 6.39 -7.03 -38.60
CA GLY A 262 7.78 -6.89 -38.22
C GLY A 262 8.22 -6.42 -36.89
N GLU A 263 7.41 -6.07 -35.86
CA GLU A 263 7.98 -5.50 -34.64
C GLU A 263 7.68 -6.23 -33.33
N ASP A 264 6.81 -7.21 -33.29
CA ASP A 264 6.47 -7.92 -32.05
C ASP A 264 7.13 -9.31 -31.97
N ARG A 265 8.44 -9.35 -31.77
CA ARG A 265 9.08 -10.60 -31.32
C ARG A 265 8.60 -10.87 -29.88
N ASP A 266 8.00 -12.03 -29.67
CA ASP A 266 7.72 -12.53 -28.32
C ASP A 266 9.04 -12.59 -27.52
N GLN A 267 9.19 -11.68 -26.57
CA GLN A 267 10.35 -11.59 -25.70
C GLN A 267 10.12 -12.29 -24.35
N SER A 268 9.07 -13.09 -24.22
CA SER A 268 8.74 -13.80 -22.98
C SER A 268 9.89 -14.67 -22.45
N HIS A 269 10.60 -15.35 -23.37
CA HIS A 269 11.78 -16.15 -23.03
C HIS A 269 12.91 -15.28 -22.48
N LEU A 270 13.22 -14.14 -23.14
CA LEU A 270 14.22 -13.20 -22.66
C LEU A 270 13.86 -12.66 -21.27
N MET A 271 12.61 -12.23 -21.09
CA MET A 271 12.12 -11.73 -19.79
C MET A 271 12.17 -12.80 -18.70
N GLY A 272 11.89 -14.06 -19.05
CA GLY A 272 12.02 -15.22 -18.17
C GLY A 272 13.48 -15.44 -17.74
N THR A 273 14.40 -15.38 -18.68
CA THR A 273 15.85 -15.54 -18.44
C THR A 273 16.40 -14.43 -17.55
N LEU A 274 16.03 -13.15 -17.82
CA LEU A 274 16.40 -12.02 -16.98
C LEU A 274 15.89 -12.19 -15.53
N ALA A 275 14.64 -12.63 -15.38
CA ALA A 275 14.07 -12.89 -14.05
C ALA A 275 14.79 -14.02 -13.31
N GLN A 276 15.22 -15.08 -14.01
CA GLN A 276 16.00 -16.18 -13.44
C GLN A 276 17.41 -15.73 -13.01
N LEU A 277 18.11 -14.96 -13.83
CA LEU A 277 19.43 -14.39 -13.49
C LEU A 277 19.34 -13.51 -12.24
N ASN A 278 18.38 -12.59 -12.18
CA ASN A 278 18.17 -11.72 -11.03
C ASN A 278 17.73 -12.47 -9.76
N ARG A 279 17.07 -13.62 -9.91
CA ARG A 279 16.72 -14.49 -8.77
C ARG A 279 17.94 -15.24 -8.26
N ARG A 280 18.80 -15.75 -9.15
CA ARG A 280 19.96 -16.56 -8.82
C ARG A 280 21.14 -15.74 -8.27
N PHE A 281 21.44 -14.62 -8.89
CA PHE A 281 22.63 -13.80 -8.59
C PHE A 281 22.32 -12.53 -7.79
N GLY A 282 21.07 -12.26 -7.50
CA GLY A 282 20.65 -11.09 -6.74
C GLY A 282 19.89 -10.07 -7.59
N LYS A 283 19.11 -9.23 -6.91
CA LYS A 283 18.32 -8.19 -7.57
C LYS A 283 19.23 -7.20 -8.26
N ARG A 284 18.90 -6.85 -9.53
CA ARG A 284 19.65 -5.89 -10.36
C ARG A 284 21.02 -6.42 -10.83
N THR A 285 21.23 -7.72 -10.90
CA THR A 285 22.39 -8.28 -11.59
C THR A 285 22.32 -7.94 -13.09
N VAL A 286 21.14 -8.09 -13.68
CA VAL A 286 20.82 -7.63 -15.04
C VAL A 286 19.68 -6.63 -14.96
N PHE A 287 19.84 -5.48 -15.58
CA PHE A 287 18.84 -4.40 -15.53
C PHE A 287 18.85 -3.59 -16.84
N VAL A 288 17.80 -2.80 -17.04
CA VAL A 288 17.68 -1.92 -18.22
C VAL A 288 18.63 -0.73 -18.07
N GLY A 289 19.43 -0.43 -19.09
CA GLY A 289 20.44 0.63 -19.04
C GLY A 289 19.88 2.02 -18.67
N SER A 290 18.63 2.31 -19.06
CA SER A 290 17.94 3.56 -18.70
C SER A 290 17.63 3.70 -17.18
N ALA A 291 17.76 2.64 -16.39
CA ALA A 291 17.61 2.70 -14.93
C ALA A 291 18.87 3.21 -14.19
N GLY A 292 19.91 3.60 -14.93
CA GLY A 292 21.17 4.10 -14.38
C GLY A 292 22.07 3.02 -13.79
N VAL A 293 23.29 3.40 -13.44
CA VAL A 293 24.28 2.48 -12.82
C VAL A 293 23.94 2.19 -11.36
N PRO A 294 24.39 1.06 -10.77
CA PRO A 294 24.11 0.69 -9.36
C PRO A 294 24.85 1.55 -8.33
N GLN A 295 24.92 2.85 -8.54
CA GLN A 295 25.47 3.83 -7.59
C GLN A 295 24.32 4.47 -6.78
N ALA A 296 24.67 5.32 -5.80
CA ALA A 296 23.67 6.05 -5.03
C ALA A 296 22.90 7.03 -5.94
N HIS A 297 21.68 6.65 -6.33
CA HIS A 297 20.81 7.50 -7.15
C HIS A 297 20.34 8.71 -6.34
N GLU A 298 20.23 9.89 -6.94
CA GLU A 298 19.67 11.09 -6.32
C GLU A 298 18.25 10.90 -5.82
N TRP A 299 17.46 10.08 -6.53
CA TRP A 299 16.10 9.71 -6.17
C TRP A 299 16.01 8.59 -5.12
N ALA A 300 17.15 8.09 -4.59
CA ALA A 300 17.12 7.04 -3.58
C ALA A 300 16.47 7.52 -2.28
N MET A 301 15.87 6.60 -1.55
CA MET A 301 15.37 6.90 -0.20
C MET A 301 16.51 7.13 0.76
N ARG A 302 16.38 8.12 1.62
CA ARG A 302 17.28 8.34 2.74
C ARG A 302 17.07 7.25 3.79
N GLN A 303 18.11 6.50 4.12
CA GLN A 303 18.08 5.38 5.06
C GLN A 303 19.22 5.51 6.09
N GLU A 304 19.25 6.61 6.84
CA GLU A 304 20.36 6.93 7.76
C GLU A 304 20.23 6.23 9.12
N ARG A 305 19.04 5.76 9.49
CA ARG A 305 18.78 5.09 10.78
C ARG A 305 18.45 3.61 10.57
N ARG A 306 19.21 2.96 9.72
CA ARG A 306 19.02 1.53 9.46
C ARG A 306 19.87 0.73 10.45
N THR A 307 19.27 -0.22 11.13
CA THR A 307 20.02 -1.21 11.92
C THR A 307 20.84 -2.10 10.98
N PRO A 308 22.00 -2.58 11.43
CA PRO A 308 22.74 -3.64 10.72
C PRO A 308 21.87 -4.88 10.47
N GLN A 309 22.26 -5.69 9.53
CA GLN A 309 21.47 -6.86 9.10
C GLN A 309 21.81 -8.10 9.93
N TYR A 310 21.68 -8.04 11.25
CA TYR A 310 22.07 -9.08 12.20
C TYR A 310 21.50 -10.47 11.90
N THR A 311 20.33 -10.54 11.25
CA THR A 311 19.66 -11.82 10.96
C THR A 311 20.00 -12.41 9.59
N THR A 312 20.64 -11.62 8.70
CA THR A 312 20.89 -12.01 7.32
C THR A 312 22.34 -11.82 6.87
N ARG A 313 23.17 -11.16 7.67
CA ARG A 313 24.60 -10.95 7.42
C ARG A 313 25.38 -11.23 8.69
N LEU A 314 26.09 -12.37 8.73
CA LEU A 314 26.92 -12.76 9.88
C LEU A 314 28.01 -11.73 10.21
N ALA A 315 28.56 -11.05 9.20
CA ALA A 315 29.54 -9.98 9.39
C ALA A 315 29.02 -8.75 10.15
N ASP A 316 27.70 -8.56 10.19
CA ASP A 316 27.06 -7.45 10.90
C ASP A 316 26.79 -7.78 12.38
N VAL A 317 26.96 -9.05 12.81
CA VAL A 317 26.71 -9.49 14.19
C VAL A 317 27.81 -8.91 15.09
N PRO A 318 27.45 -8.24 16.21
CA PRO A 318 28.43 -7.72 17.16
C PRO A 318 29.31 -8.87 17.71
N ILE A 319 30.63 -8.67 17.71
CA ILE A 319 31.57 -9.59 18.32
C ILE A 319 31.69 -9.22 19.79
N ALA A 320 31.31 -10.14 20.69
CA ALA A 320 31.58 -9.99 22.09
C ALA A 320 33.10 -10.20 22.32
N ARG A 321 33.75 -9.21 22.92
CA ARG A 321 35.14 -9.36 23.41
C ARG A 321 35.08 -9.58 24.91
N ALA A 322 35.67 -10.69 25.35
CA ALA A 322 35.84 -10.99 26.76
C ALA A 322 36.91 -10.11 27.38
#